data_563f41db81e3907c3ae003ca9bcead8e
#
_entry.id   563f41db81e3907c3ae003ca9bcead8e
#
_cell.length_a   1.000
_cell.length_b   1.000
_cell.length_c   1.000
_cell.angle_alpha   90.00
_cell.angle_beta   90.00
_cell.angle_gamma   90.00
#
_symmetry.space_group_name_H-M   'P 1'
#
loop_
_entity.id
_entity.type
_entity.pdbx_description
1 polymer ?
#
loop_
_entity_poly.entity_id
_entity_poly.type
_entity_poly.pdbx_seq_one_letter_code
_entity_poly.pdbx_strand_id
1 'polypeptide(L)'
;MTCRRTPPSPFYKQGEFTDLCAGAPTWTPPGGSRATASSSPPATPPTGGGDSNRQTLQRIYGIAFPKKEQLDEYLAKIEEAKRRDHRKLGKELGLFMMAEEGPGFPFFLPKGMVLKNTLLEYWRACHKRYGYVEISTPIILNQDLWHRSGHWDHYKDNMYSTVIDGEDFAVKPMNCPGGMMVYASEPHSYRELPLRVGELGLVHRHELSGALHGLFRVRCFTQDDAHLFMTPDQ
;
A
#
# COMPACT_ATOMS: atom_id res chain seq x y z
N MET A 1 -0.14 -39.15 -4.49
CA MET A 1 -0.77 -37.99 -5.17
C MET A 1 -2.25 -37.96 -4.81
N THR A 2 -2.62 -37.19 -3.78
CA THR A 2 -4.03 -37.05 -3.35
C THR A 2 -4.61 -35.86 -4.10
N CYS A 3 -5.48 -36.15 -5.06
CA CYS A 3 -6.26 -35.18 -5.79
C CYS A 3 -7.15 -34.40 -4.79
N ARG A 4 -6.82 -33.15 -4.48
CA ARG A 4 -7.73 -32.27 -3.70
C ARG A 4 -8.94 -31.99 -4.58
N ARG A 5 -10.08 -32.59 -4.23
CA ARG A 5 -11.37 -32.25 -4.83
C ARG A 5 -11.65 -30.77 -4.51
N THR A 6 -11.65 -29.93 -5.52
CA THR A 6 -12.22 -28.58 -5.43
C THR A 6 -13.69 -28.72 -5.02
N PRO A 7 -14.15 -28.03 -3.98
CA PRO A 7 -15.57 -28.03 -3.64
C PRO A 7 -16.37 -27.50 -4.84
N PRO A 8 -17.58 -28.07 -5.10
CA PRO A 8 -18.42 -27.59 -6.19
C PRO A 8 -18.73 -26.13 -5.97
N SER A 9 -18.55 -25.31 -7.02
CA SER A 9 -18.91 -23.90 -7.00
C SER A 9 -20.41 -23.77 -6.73
N PRO A 10 -20.83 -23.06 -5.66
CA PRO A 10 -22.24 -22.95 -5.35
C PRO A 10 -22.95 -22.07 -6.38
N PHE A 11 -24.08 -22.59 -6.89
CA PHE A 11 -25.01 -21.81 -7.71
C PHE A 11 -26.07 -21.17 -6.81
N TYR A 12 -26.30 -19.89 -7.01
CA TYR A 12 -27.36 -19.16 -6.33
C TYR A 12 -28.48 -18.83 -7.31
N LYS A 13 -29.70 -19.10 -6.89
CA LYS A 13 -30.92 -18.85 -7.66
C LYS A 13 -31.80 -17.84 -6.95
N GLN A 14 -32.19 -16.79 -7.69
CA GLN A 14 -33.15 -15.80 -7.24
C GLN A 14 -34.19 -15.56 -8.35
N GLY A 15 -35.38 -16.13 -8.15
CA GLY A 15 -36.39 -16.19 -9.22
C GLY A 15 -35.90 -17.00 -10.42
N GLU A 16 -35.89 -16.41 -11.59
CA GLU A 16 -35.39 -17.01 -12.83
C GLU A 16 -33.87 -16.85 -13.03
N PHE A 17 -33.23 -15.93 -12.25
CA PHE A 17 -31.81 -15.68 -12.32
C PHE A 17 -31.01 -16.74 -11.54
N THR A 18 -30.02 -17.33 -12.21
CA THR A 18 -29.10 -18.31 -11.60
C THR A 18 -27.68 -17.96 -11.99
N ASP A 19 -26.77 -17.85 -11.02
CA ASP A 19 -25.36 -17.52 -11.26
C ASP A 19 -24.45 -18.21 -10.24
N LEU A 20 -23.15 -18.26 -10.58
CA LEU A 20 -22.08 -18.79 -9.74
C LEU A 20 -21.70 -17.75 -8.68
N CYS A 21 -21.53 -18.21 -7.43
CA CYS A 21 -20.99 -17.37 -6.37
C CYS A 21 -19.79 -18.03 -5.70
N ALA A 22 -18.70 -17.31 -5.53
CA ALA A 22 -17.45 -17.82 -4.94
C ALA A 22 -17.48 -17.92 -3.40
N GLY A 23 -18.63 -17.89 -2.75
CA GLY A 23 -18.78 -18.02 -1.30
C GLY A 23 -20.22 -18.11 -0.87
N ALA A 24 -20.47 -18.64 0.32
CA ALA A 24 -21.80 -18.60 0.91
C ALA A 24 -22.24 -17.13 1.08
N PRO A 25 -23.53 -16.80 0.81
CA PRO A 25 -24.03 -15.48 1.16
C PRO A 25 -23.79 -15.29 2.66
N THR A 26 -22.96 -14.33 3.00
CA THR A 26 -22.59 -14.09 4.41
C THR A 26 -23.76 -13.57 5.22
N TRP A 27 -24.91 -13.30 4.56
CA TRP A 27 -26.07 -12.78 5.23
C TRP A 27 -27.36 -13.13 4.50
N THR A 28 -28.13 -14.02 5.07
CA THR A 28 -29.58 -14.16 4.83
C THR A 28 -30.27 -13.48 6.02
N PRO A 29 -31.11 -12.45 5.81
CA PRO A 29 -31.84 -11.86 6.92
C PRO A 29 -32.74 -12.92 7.54
N PRO A 30 -32.65 -13.20 8.85
CA PRO A 30 -33.57 -14.08 9.49
C PRO A 30 -34.99 -13.45 9.46
N GLY A 31 -35.94 -14.17 8.86
CA GLY A 31 -37.35 -13.82 8.98
C GLY A 31 -37.81 -12.56 8.27
N GLY A 32 -37.65 -12.48 6.93
CA GLY A 32 -38.46 -11.58 6.11
C GLY A 32 -38.28 -10.07 6.35
N SER A 33 -37.23 -9.64 7.03
CA SER A 33 -36.92 -8.21 7.17
C SER A 33 -36.45 -7.62 5.82
N ARG A 34 -37.08 -6.54 5.36
CA ARG A 34 -36.67 -5.80 4.20
C ARG A 34 -35.29 -5.22 4.40
N ALA A 35 -34.27 -5.74 3.72
CA ALA A 35 -32.97 -5.10 3.65
C ALA A 35 -33.10 -3.81 2.82
N THR A 36 -32.56 -2.72 3.32
CA THR A 36 -32.43 -1.48 2.57
C THR A 36 -31.09 -1.50 1.86
N ALA A 37 -31.11 -1.37 0.54
CA ALA A 37 -29.91 -1.47 -0.29
C ALA A 37 -29.72 -0.20 -1.13
N SER A 38 -28.47 0.12 -1.41
CA SER A 38 -28.07 1.13 -2.39
C SER A 38 -27.08 0.54 -3.38
N SER A 39 -27.14 0.93 -4.62
CA SER A 39 -26.21 0.52 -5.66
C SER A 39 -25.62 1.74 -6.36
N SER A 40 -24.35 1.64 -6.76
CA SER A 40 -23.68 2.64 -7.57
C SER A 40 -22.98 1.98 -8.75
N PRO A 41 -22.99 2.59 -9.95
CA PRO A 41 -22.21 2.08 -11.06
C PRO A 41 -20.70 2.18 -10.76
N PRO A 42 -19.87 1.26 -11.24
CA PRO A 42 -18.42 1.35 -11.11
C PRO A 42 -17.89 2.52 -11.95
N ALA A 43 -16.83 3.17 -11.46
CA ALA A 43 -16.16 4.24 -12.18
C ALA A 43 -15.43 3.74 -13.45
N THR A 44 -15.03 2.46 -13.46
CA THR A 44 -14.36 1.80 -14.58
C THR A 44 -14.97 0.43 -14.81
N PRO A 45 -15.35 0.09 -16.06
CA PRO A 45 -15.89 -1.22 -16.33
C PRO A 45 -14.83 -2.32 -16.12
N PRO A 46 -15.15 -3.41 -15.43
CA PRO A 46 -14.22 -4.52 -15.27
C PRO A 46 -14.08 -5.31 -16.57
N THR A 47 -12.87 -5.82 -16.81
CA THR A 47 -12.60 -6.75 -17.90
C THR A 47 -12.73 -8.19 -17.42
N GLY A 48 -13.16 -9.10 -18.29
CA GLY A 48 -13.27 -10.51 -17.97
C GLY A 48 -11.91 -11.12 -17.59
N GLY A 49 -11.78 -11.59 -16.34
CA GLY A 49 -10.55 -12.18 -15.84
C GLY A 49 -9.37 -11.22 -15.67
N GLY A 50 -9.59 -9.89 -15.67
CA GLY A 50 -8.53 -8.89 -15.52
C GLY A 50 -7.73 -8.61 -16.79
N ASP A 51 -8.08 -9.23 -17.92
CA ASP A 51 -7.43 -9.03 -19.21
C ASP A 51 -8.13 -7.93 -20.02
N SER A 52 -7.42 -6.84 -20.32
CA SER A 52 -7.93 -5.69 -21.07
C SER A 52 -8.39 -6.01 -22.51
N ASN A 53 -7.96 -7.14 -23.06
CA ASN A 53 -8.33 -7.61 -24.41
C ASN A 53 -9.64 -8.40 -24.43
N ARG A 54 -10.20 -8.72 -23.26
CA ARG A 54 -11.47 -9.44 -23.14
C ARG A 54 -12.65 -8.49 -23.05
N GLN A 55 -13.85 -9.08 -23.22
CA GLN A 55 -15.10 -8.35 -23.14
C GLN A 55 -15.24 -7.56 -21.81
N THR A 56 -15.60 -6.31 -21.91
CA THR A 56 -15.89 -5.45 -20.76
C THR A 56 -17.22 -5.86 -20.12
N LEU A 57 -17.22 -6.02 -18.80
CA LEU A 57 -18.40 -6.37 -18.03
C LEU A 57 -18.96 -5.16 -17.27
N GLN A 58 -20.27 -5.15 -17.04
CA GLN A 58 -20.88 -4.20 -16.10
C GLN A 58 -20.75 -4.78 -14.68
N ARG A 59 -20.29 -3.94 -13.74
CA ARG A 59 -20.21 -4.29 -12.33
C ARG A 59 -21.10 -3.36 -11.51
N ILE A 60 -21.96 -3.96 -10.70
CA ILE A 60 -22.85 -3.23 -9.80
C ILE A 60 -22.33 -3.45 -8.37
N TYR A 61 -21.97 -2.36 -7.70
CA TYR A 61 -21.64 -2.41 -6.28
C TYR A 61 -22.90 -2.08 -5.48
N GLY A 62 -23.23 -2.95 -4.54
CA GLY A 62 -24.37 -2.77 -3.67
C GLY A 62 -24.00 -3.01 -2.20
N ILE A 63 -24.70 -2.33 -1.34
CA ILE A 63 -24.61 -2.52 0.12
C ILE A 63 -26.02 -2.68 0.66
N ALA A 64 -26.18 -3.49 1.70
CA ALA A 64 -27.45 -3.71 2.36
C ALA A 64 -27.29 -3.68 3.88
N PHE A 65 -28.28 -3.10 4.55
CA PHE A 65 -28.32 -3.03 6.01
C PHE A 65 -29.71 -3.49 6.52
N PRO A 66 -29.80 -4.05 7.74
CA PRO A 66 -31.07 -4.45 8.36
C PRO A 66 -32.03 -3.29 8.57
N LYS A 67 -31.51 -2.09 8.83
CA LYS A 67 -32.30 -0.88 9.09
C LYS A 67 -31.89 0.26 8.18
N LYS A 68 -32.87 1.08 7.80
CA LYS A 68 -32.65 2.24 6.94
C LYS A 68 -31.68 3.24 7.57
N GLU A 69 -31.79 3.49 8.86
CA GLU A 69 -30.94 4.44 9.58
C GLU A 69 -29.45 4.08 9.47
N GLN A 70 -29.11 2.79 9.50
CA GLN A 70 -27.74 2.28 9.33
C GLN A 70 -27.23 2.52 7.90
N LEU A 71 -28.10 2.34 6.90
CA LEU A 71 -27.74 2.65 5.51
C LEU A 71 -27.51 4.15 5.33
N ASP A 72 -28.42 4.98 5.86
CA ASP A 72 -28.32 6.44 5.74
C ASP A 72 -27.03 6.96 6.43
N GLU A 73 -26.69 6.44 7.62
CA GLU A 73 -25.42 6.73 8.30
C GLU A 73 -24.19 6.32 7.47
N TYR A 74 -24.24 5.13 6.87
CA TYR A 74 -23.14 4.66 6.02
C TYR A 74 -22.98 5.50 4.76
N LEU A 75 -24.08 5.86 4.10
CA LEU A 75 -24.06 6.74 2.92
C LEU A 75 -23.51 8.14 3.26
N ALA A 76 -23.91 8.69 4.41
CA ALA A 76 -23.36 9.95 4.90
C ALA A 76 -21.84 9.87 5.13
N LYS A 77 -21.33 8.77 5.69
CA LYS A 77 -19.89 8.53 5.85
C LYS A 77 -19.16 8.44 4.49
N ILE A 78 -19.77 7.81 3.49
CA ILE A 78 -19.20 7.75 2.14
C ILE A 78 -19.13 9.15 1.49
N GLU A 79 -20.19 9.94 1.60
CA GLU A 79 -20.19 11.32 1.07
C GLU A 79 -19.15 12.19 1.79
N GLU A 80 -19.01 12.04 3.10
CA GLU A 80 -17.97 12.73 3.86
C GLU A 80 -16.56 12.27 3.43
N ALA A 81 -16.35 10.97 3.21
CA ALA A 81 -15.09 10.44 2.72
C ALA A 81 -14.72 10.99 1.33
N LYS A 82 -15.68 11.10 0.41
CA LYS A 82 -15.47 11.74 -0.91
C LYS A 82 -15.09 13.22 -0.78
N ARG A 83 -15.72 13.94 0.15
CA ARG A 83 -15.42 15.35 0.41
C ARG A 83 -14.01 15.52 0.96
N ARG A 84 -13.52 14.57 1.76
CA ARG A 84 -12.17 14.54 2.36
C ARG A 84 -11.14 13.78 1.52
N ASP A 85 -11.44 13.42 0.28
CA ASP A 85 -10.48 12.72 -0.59
C ASP A 85 -9.21 13.57 -0.74
N HIS A 86 -8.08 12.98 -0.33
CA HIS A 86 -6.78 13.65 -0.33
C HIS A 86 -6.35 14.11 -1.73
N ARG A 87 -6.79 13.43 -2.80
CA ARG A 87 -6.50 13.80 -4.19
C ARG A 87 -7.18 15.11 -4.55
N LYS A 88 -8.45 15.26 -4.12
CA LYS A 88 -9.23 16.48 -4.30
C LYS A 88 -8.63 17.62 -3.47
N LEU A 89 -8.49 17.40 -2.17
CA LEU A 89 -7.96 18.41 -1.24
C LEU A 89 -6.51 18.78 -1.59
N GLY A 90 -5.68 17.82 -1.97
CA GLY A 90 -4.29 18.07 -2.37
C GLY A 90 -4.20 19.00 -3.57
N LYS A 91 -5.07 18.82 -4.57
CA LYS A 91 -5.15 19.69 -5.74
C LYS A 91 -5.71 21.09 -5.37
N GLU A 92 -6.83 21.16 -4.66
CA GLU A 92 -7.48 22.41 -4.26
C GLU A 92 -6.58 23.27 -3.39
N LEU A 93 -5.83 22.68 -2.46
CA LEU A 93 -4.93 23.37 -1.56
C LEU A 93 -3.52 23.60 -2.15
N GLY A 94 -3.21 23.01 -3.30
CA GLY A 94 -1.89 23.11 -3.92
C GLY A 94 -0.80 22.41 -3.11
N LEU A 95 -1.06 21.17 -2.63
CA LEU A 95 -0.12 20.43 -1.77
C LEU A 95 0.83 19.56 -2.59
N PHE A 96 0.32 18.89 -3.60
CA PHE A 96 1.10 18.01 -4.47
C PHE A 96 0.45 17.90 -5.85
N MET A 97 1.24 17.42 -6.81
CA MET A 97 0.77 17.10 -8.16
C MET A 97 1.34 15.77 -8.63
N MET A 98 0.67 15.18 -9.61
CA MET A 98 1.16 14.07 -10.41
C MET A 98 1.37 14.58 -11.84
N ALA A 99 2.49 14.21 -12.46
CA ALA A 99 2.83 14.59 -13.82
C ALA A 99 2.81 13.37 -14.75
N GLU A 100 2.61 13.59 -16.03
CA GLU A 100 2.60 12.53 -17.04
C GLU A 100 3.97 11.89 -17.21
N GLU A 101 5.03 12.66 -16.97
CA GLU A 101 6.43 12.21 -17.02
C GLU A 101 6.79 11.27 -15.87
N GLY A 102 5.98 11.25 -14.79
CA GLY A 102 6.22 10.44 -13.60
C GLY A 102 4.95 9.83 -13.02
N PRO A 103 4.29 8.89 -13.72
CA PRO A 103 3.09 8.27 -13.19
C PRO A 103 3.38 7.47 -11.92
N GLY A 104 2.73 7.85 -10.82
CA GLY A 104 2.96 7.26 -9.50
C GLY A 104 4.12 7.88 -8.70
N PHE A 105 4.73 8.95 -9.22
CA PHE A 105 5.75 9.74 -8.50
C PHE A 105 5.15 11.08 -8.10
N PRO A 106 4.82 11.29 -6.80
CA PRO A 106 4.23 12.53 -6.35
C PRO A 106 5.26 13.67 -6.28
N PHE A 107 4.89 14.84 -6.81
CA PHE A 107 5.65 16.07 -6.68
C PHE A 107 5.03 16.91 -5.57
N PHE A 108 5.76 17.15 -4.49
CA PHE A 108 5.30 18.01 -3.42
C PHE A 108 5.52 19.48 -3.78
N LEU A 109 4.46 20.26 -3.72
CA LEU A 109 4.48 21.71 -3.94
C LEU A 109 4.87 22.45 -2.66
N PRO A 110 5.17 23.78 -2.71
CA PRO A 110 5.65 24.50 -1.53
C PRO A 110 4.77 24.36 -0.28
N LYS A 111 3.45 24.44 -0.42
CA LYS A 111 2.53 24.23 0.70
C LYS A 111 2.53 22.79 1.21
N GLY A 112 2.66 21.82 0.30
CA GLY A 112 2.81 20.41 0.65
C GLY A 112 4.11 20.14 1.41
N MET A 113 5.19 20.85 1.06
CA MET A 113 6.46 20.76 1.79
C MET A 113 6.38 21.33 3.20
N VAL A 114 5.58 22.38 3.44
CA VAL A 114 5.33 22.87 4.81
C VAL A 114 4.69 21.76 5.64
N LEU A 115 3.62 21.13 5.11
CA LEU A 115 2.94 20.04 5.80
C LEU A 115 3.90 18.87 6.05
N LYS A 116 4.65 18.44 5.01
CA LYS A 116 5.62 17.34 5.11
C LYS A 116 6.68 17.64 6.17
N ASN A 117 7.29 18.82 6.16
CA ASN A 117 8.33 19.19 7.11
C ASN A 117 7.80 19.23 8.54
N THR A 118 6.60 19.74 8.78
CA THR A 118 5.96 19.70 10.10
C THR A 118 5.83 18.28 10.64
N LEU A 119 5.43 17.33 9.79
CA LEU A 119 5.36 15.90 10.17
C LEU A 119 6.77 15.34 10.45
N LEU A 120 7.77 15.68 9.64
CA LEU A 120 9.14 15.23 9.84
C LEU A 120 9.77 15.79 11.13
N GLU A 121 9.50 17.04 11.45
CA GLU A 121 9.93 17.67 12.71
C GLU A 121 9.31 16.97 13.92
N TYR A 122 8.01 16.68 13.87
CA TYR A 122 7.33 15.90 14.89
C TYR A 122 7.93 14.51 15.04
N TRP A 123 8.19 13.82 13.94
CA TRP A 123 8.83 12.50 13.93
C TRP A 123 10.21 12.54 14.61
N ARG A 124 11.06 13.52 14.26
CA ARG A 124 12.38 13.70 14.89
C ARG A 124 12.28 13.97 16.38
N ALA A 125 11.31 14.79 16.79
CA ALA A 125 11.08 15.07 18.21
C ALA A 125 10.68 13.79 18.96
N CYS A 126 9.81 12.97 18.40
CA CYS A 126 9.42 11.68 18.97
C CYS A 126 10.61 10.71 19.05
N HIS A 127 11.36 10.56 17.97
CA HIS A 127 12.53 9.67 17.91
C HIS A 127 13.59 10.07 18.94
N LYS A 128 13.91 11.35 19.04
CA LYS A 128 14.83 11.88 20.07
C LYS A 128 14.35 11.56 21.49
N ARG A 129 13.04 11.72 21.75
CA ARG A 129 12.44 11.42 23.07
C ARG A 129 12.59 9.95 23.45
N TYR A 130 12.48 9.04 22.47
CA TYR A 130 12.55 7.59 22.69
C TYR A 130 13.94 7.01 22.45
N GLY A 131 14.97 7.85 22.29
CA GLY A 131 16.36 7.43 22.19
C GLY A 131 16.72 6.77 20.87
N TYR A 132 16.02 7.11 19.78
CA TYR A 132 16.41 6.68 18.44
C TYR A 132 17.51 7.58 17.88
N VAL A 133 18.45 6.97 17.16
CA VAL A 133 19.43 7.66 16.32
C VAL A 133 18.96 7.64 14.86
N GLU A 134 19.07 8.78 14.17
CA GLU A 134 18.70 8.89 12.76
C GLU A 134 19.88 8.51 11.88
N ILE A 135 19.64 7.65 10.90
CA ILE A 135 20.60 7.29 9.83
C ILE A 135 20.01 7.63 8.48
N SER A 136 20.84 7.59 7.45
CA SER A 136 20.42 7.69 6.05
C SER A 136 21.25 6.73 5.21
N THR A 137 20.57 5.93 4.38
CA THR A 137 21.21 4.97 3.49
C THR A 137 21.06 5.38 2.03
N PRO A 138 22.04 5.04 1.15
CA PRO A 138 21.98 5.38 -0.27
C PRO A 138 20.73 4.80 -0.95
N ILE A 139 20.23 5.52 -1.96
CA ILE A 139 19.06 5.09 -2.73
C ILE A 139 19.44 3.98 -3.72
N ILE A 140 20.62 4.02 -4.30
CA ILE A 140 21.11 3.07 -5.31
C ILE A 140 22.21 2.24 -4.68
N LEU A 141 22.08 0.93 -4.73
CA LEU A 141 23.02 -0.04 -4.15
C LEU A 141 23.23 -1.20 -5.15
N ASN A 142 24.41 -1.83 -5.06
CA ASN A 142 24.79 -2.96 -5.90
C ASN A 142 23.85 -4.15 -5.72
N GLN A 143 23.64 -4.90 -6.79
CA GLN A 143 22.75 -6.07 -6.84
C GLN A 143 23.10 -7.15 -5.82
N ASP A 144 24.37 -7.34 -5.49
CA ASP A 144 24.83 -8.36 -4.54
C ASP A 144 24.20 -8.22 -3.15
N LEU A 145 23.93 -6.98 -2.73
CA LEU A 145 23.22 -6.72 -1.46
C LEU A 145 21.80 -7.28 -1.51
N TRP A 146 21.15 -7.15 -2.65
CA TRP A 146 19.76 -7.60 -2.84
C TRP A 146 19.67 -9.12 -2.96
N HIS A 147 20.70 -9.79 -3.49
CA HIS A 147 20.84 -11.24 -3.46
C HIS A 147 21.04 -11.74 -2.03
N ARG A 148 22.01 -11.18 -1.28
CA ARG A 148 22.28 -11.58 0.11
C ARG A 148 21.07 -11.41 1.02
N SER A 149 20.24 -10.42 0.76
CA SER A 149 19.02 -10.15 1.55
C SER A 149 17.79 -10.90 1.04
N GLY A 150 17.88 -11.66 -0.07
CA GLY A 150 16.79 -12.41 -0.69
C GLY A 150 15.76 -11.54 -1.45
N HIS A 151 15.96 -10.23 -1.50
CA HIS A 151 15.01 -9.35 -2.19
C HIS A 151 15.04 -9.53 -3.69
N TRP A 152 16.20 -9.83 -4.27
CA TRP A 152 16.32 -10.04 -5.72
C TRP A 152 15.48 -11.24 -6.19
N ASP A 153 15.49 -12.33 -5.45
CA ASP A 153 14.82 -13.57 -5.85
C ASP A 153 13.29 -13.47 -5.72
N HIS A 154 12.81 -12.67 -4.79
CA HIS A 154 11.38 -12.60 -4.46
C HIS A 154 10.71 -11.28 -4.86
N TYR A 155 11.48 -10.25 -5.20
CA TYR A 155 10.96 -8.89 -5.37
C TYR A 155 11.49 -8.15 -6.61
N LYS A 156 12.25 -8.84 -7.49
CA LYS A 156 12.89 -8.26 -8.67
C LYS A 156 11.91 -7.49 -9.56
N ASP A 157 10.73 -8.05 -9.81
CA ASP A 157 9.72 -7.44 -10.68
C ASP A 157 9.19 -6.08 -10.15
N ASN A 158 9.38 -5.84 -8.86
CA ASN A 158 8.99 -4.59 -8.20
C ASN A 158 10.17 -3.63 -7.98
N MET A 159 11.36 -3.95 -8.49
CA MET A 159 12.56 -3.14 -8.33
C MET A 159 12.89 -2.40 -9.64
N TYR A 160 13.43 -1.19 -9.49
CA TYR A 160 14.07 -0.48 -10.59
C TYR A 160 15.56 -0.83 -10.58
N SER A 161 16.08 -1.30 -11.70
CA SER A 161 17.49 -1.65 -11.85
C SER A 161 18.17 -0.79 -12.91
N THR A 162 19.49 -0.64 -12.80
CA THR A 162 20.34 0.06 -13.74
C THR A 162 21.72 -0.59 -13.78
N VAL A 163 22.51 -0.28 -14.81
CA VAL A 163 23.88 -0.73 -14.93
C VAL A 163 24.81 0.47 -14.76
N ILE A 164 25.81 0.36 -13.89
CA ILE A 164 26.83 1.37 -13.64
C ILE A 164 28.19 0.69 -13.77
N ASP A 165 29.03 1.17 -14.67
CA ASP A 165 30.37 0.63 -14.93
C ASP A 165 30.42 -0.88 -15.24
N GLY A 166 29.33 -1.40 -15.84
CA GLY A 166 29.21 -2.83 -16.19
C GLY A 166 28.69 -3.72 -15.07
N GLU A 167 28.37 -3.16 -13.92
CA GLU A 167 27.77 -3.86 -12.78
C GLU A 167 26.29 -3.49 -12.61
N ASP A 168 25.49 -4.46 -12.16
CA ASP A 168 24.07 -4.26 -11.89
C ASP A 168 23.85 -3.58 -10.54
N PHE A 169 23.03 -2.54 -10.55
CA PHE A 169 22.57 -1.80 -9.37
C PHE A 169 21.05 -1.76 -9.35
N ALA A 170 20.50 -1.59 -8.15
CA ALA A 170 19.08 -1.37 -7.98
C ALA A 170 18.77 -0.20 -7.06
N VAL A 171 17.65 0.45 -7.36
CA VAL A 171 17.05 1.47 -6.49
C VAL A 171 16.37 0.76 -5.33
N LYS A 172 16.67 1.15 -4.11
CA LYS A 172 16.18 0.44 -2.92
C LYS A 172 14.65 0.41 -2.84
N PRO A 173 14.03 -0.79 -2.75
CA PRO A 173 12.62 -0.95 -2.46
C PRO A 173 12.32 -0.98 -0.96
N MET A 174 13.37 -1.15 -0.14
CA MET A 174 13.36 -1.24 1.32
C MET A 174 14.64 -0.64 1.92
N ASN A 175 14.58 -0.23 3.19
CA ASN A 175 15.72 0.36 3.89
C ASN A 175 16.53 -0.68 4.67
N CYS A 176 15.93 -1.82 5.03
CA CYS A 176 16.51 -2.84 5.90
C CYS A 176 17.94 -3.28 5.52
N PRO A 177 18.24 -3.64 4.24
CA PRO A 177 19.59 -4.07 3.90
C PRO A 177 20.65 -2.99 4.10
N GLY A 178 20.32 -1.73 3.77
CA GLY A 178 21.21 -0.59 4.05
C GLY A 178 21.41 -0.36 5.54
N GLY A 179 20.33 -0.42 6.33
CA GLY A 179 20.39 -0.31 7.80
C GLY A 179 21.26 -1.40 8.44
N MET A 180 21.17 -2.65 7.94
CA MET A 180 22.05 -3.74 8.38
C MET A 180 23.52 -3.48 8.05
N MET A 181 23.81 -2.86 6.90
CA MET A 181 25.19 -2.50 6.57
C MET A 181 25.74 -1.42 7.50
N VAL A 182 24.92 -0.43 7.87
CA VAL A 182 25.31 0.58 8.87
C VAL A 182 25.59 -0.08 10.22
N TYR A 183 24.70 -0.97 10.67
CA TYR A 183 24.93 -1.72 11.92
C TYR A 183 26.22 -2.55 11.87
N ALA A 184 26.51 -3.22 10.76
CA ALA A 184 27.69 -4.07 10.59
C ALA A 184 28.98 -3.29 10.31
N SER A 185 28.93 -1.95 10.19
CA SER A 185 30.12 -1.12 9.90
C SER A 185 31.11 -1.05 11.06
N GLU A 186 30.66 -1.34 12.28
CA GLU A 186 31.48 -1.37 13.48
C GLU A 186 31.05 -2.52 14.41
N PRO A 187 31.95 -3.02 15.28
CA PRO A 187 31.59 -4.03 16.26
C PRO A 187 30.78 -3.44 17.40
N HIS A 188 29.70 -4.12 17.78
CA HIS A 188 28.83 -3.72 18.88
C HIS A 188 28.97 -4.65 20.08
N SER A 189 28.96 -4.06 21.27
CA SER A 189 28.86 -4.84 22.52
C SER A 189 27.39 -5.13 22.84
N TYR A 190 27.10 -6.31 23.37
CA TYR A 190 25.76 -6.64 23.88
C TYR A 190 25.26 -5.66 24.95
N ARG A 191 26.18 -4.91 25.61
CA ARG A 191 25.85 -3.89 26.62
C ARG A 191 25.31 -2.62 26.03
N GLU A 192 25.47 -2.40 24.73
CA GLU A 192 24.92 -1.24 23.99
C GLU A 192 23.47 -1.46 23.57
N LEU A 193 23.03 -2.72 23.63
CA LEU A 193 21.66 -3.09 23.24
C LEU A 193 20.65 -2.71 24.34
N PRO A 194 19.45 -2.31 23.94
CA PRO A 194 18.92 -2.23 22.59
C PRO A 194 19.36 -0.97 21.83
N LEU A 195 19.82 -1.14 20.59
CA LEU A 195 20.04 -0.01 19.69
C LEU A 195 18.76 0.28 18.92
N ARG A 196 18.40 1.55 18.87
CA ARG A 196 17.20 2.05 18.16
C ARG A 196 17.63 2.97 17.05
N VAL A 197 17.45 2.52 15.82
CA VAL A 197 17.92 3.23 14.63
C VAL A 197 16.71 3.58 13.77
N GLY A 198 16.51 4.86 13.46
CA GLY A 198 15.44 5.34 12.62
C GLY A 198 15.95 5.89 11.29
N GLU A 199 15.17 5.76 10.24
CA GLU A 199 15.48 6.32 8.93
C GLU A 199 14.22 6.89 8.29
N LEU A 200 14.29 8.14 7.81
CA LEU A 200 13.34 8.68 6.86
C LEU A 200 13.73 8.22 5.46
N GLY A 201 13.50 6.92 5.22
CA GLY A 201 14.00 6.22 4.06
C GLY A 201 13.17 6.47 2.80
N LEU A 202 13.77 7.09 1.78
CA LEU A 202 13.16 7.23 0.47
C LEU A 202 13.31 5.93 -0.31
N VAL A 203 12.20 5.29 -0.64
CA VAL A 203 12.15 4.02 -1.37
C VAL A 203 11.34 4.12 -2.65
N HIS A 204 11.62 3.21 -3.58
CA HIS A 204 10.96 3.15 -4.87
C HIS A 204 10.49 1.72 -5.14
N ARG A 205 9.24 1.59 -5.60
CA ARG A 205 8.66 0.30 -5.97
C ARG A 205 7.97 0.38 -7.30
N HIS A 206 8.22 -0.56 -8.17
CA HIS A 206 7.53 -0.67 -9.45
C HIS A 206 6.12 -1.21 -9.22
N GLU A 207 5.22 -0.33 -8.78
CA GLU A 207 3.80 -0.65 -8.65
C GLU A 207 3.13 -0.65 -10.03
N LEU A 208 2.25 -1.62 -10.26
CA LEU A 208 1.47 -1.68 -11.50
C LEU A 208 0.60 -0.43 -11.66
N SER A 209 0.50 0.09 -12.87
CA SER A 209 -0.25 1.32 -13.16
C SER A 209 -1.71 1.28 -12.68
N GLY A 210 -2.37 0.14 -12.80
CA GLY A 210 -3.74 -0.06 -12.34
C GLY A 210 -3.92 -0.09 -10.81
N ALA A 211 -2.83 -0.22 -10.04
CA ALA A 211 -2.85 -0.21 -8.59
C ALA A 211 -2.61 1.20 -7.99
N LEU A 212 -2.14 2.17 -8.80
CA LEU A 212 -1.82 3.50 -8.32
C LEU A 212 -3.05 4.25 -7.80
N HIS A 213 -2.92 4.89 -6.63
CA HIS A 213 -4.04 5.57 -5.99
C HIS A 213 -3.58 6.76 -5.15
N GLY A 214 -3.59 7.95 -5.75
CA GLY A 214 -3.21 9.20 -5.07
C GLY A 214 -1.86 9.10 -4.36
N LEU A 215 -1.82 9.39 -3.06
CA LEU A 215 -0.64 9.21 -2.20
C LEU A 215 -0.63 7.86 -1.46
N PHE A 216 -1.72 7.07 -1.52
CA PHE A 216 -1.80 5.77 -0.82
C PHE A 216 -1.05 4.65 -1.55
N ARG A 217 -0.97 4.72 -2.88
CA ARG A 217 -0.23 3.75 -3.68
C ARG A 217 0.56 4.49 -4.74
N VAL A 218 1.85 4.60 -4.49
CA VAL A 218 2.80 5.39 -5.29
C VAL A 218 4.06 4.57 -5.59
N ARG A 219 4.86 5.03 -6.51
CA ARG A 219 6.14 4.40 -6.90
C ARG A 219 7.35 4.98 -6.18
N CYS A 220 7.17 6.11 -5.49
CA CYS A 220 8.19 6.76 -4.68
C CYS A 220 7.57 7.32 -3.42
N PHE A 221 8.09 6.94 -2.25
CA PHE A 221 7.60 7.41 -0.97
C PHE A 221 8.66 7.36 0.12
N THR A 222 8.50 8.18 1.14
CA THR A 222 9.36 8.18 2.33
C THR A 222 8.71 7.31 3.39
N GLN A 223 9.45 6.33 3.90
CA GLN A 223 9.02 5.51 5.03
C GLN A 223 9.50 6.15 6.33
N ASP A 224 8.62 6.17 7.31
CA ASP A 224 8.96 6.22 8.73
C ASP A 224 9.40 4.81 9.13
N ASP A 225 10.70 4.55 9.06
CA ASP A 225 11.26 3.23 9.25
C ASP A 225 12.17 3.18 10.48
N ALA A 226 12.18 2.05 11.16
CA ALA A 226 13.02 1.86 12.35
C ALA A 226 13.48 0.42 12.47
N HIS A 227 14.75 0.26 12.87
CA HIS A 227 15.38 -1.01 13.16
C HIS A 227 15.78 -1.06 14.62
N LEU A 228 15.35 -2.11 15.30
CA LEU A 228 15.67 -2.38 16.69
C LEU A 228 16.63 -3.57 16.75
N PHE A 229 17.83 -3.33 17.25
CA PHE A 229 18.81 -4.38 17.52
C PHE A 229 18.77 -4.68 19.01
N MET A 230 18.37 -5.90 19.38
CA MET A 230 18.11 -6.25 20.76
C MET A 230 18.41 -7.72 21.04
N THR A 231 18.57 -8.08 22.31
CA THR A 231 18.60 -9.47 22.74
C THR A 231 17.19 -10.07 22.78
N PRO A 232 17.04 -11.42 22.80
CA PRO A 232 15.73 -12.05 22.91
C PRO A 232 14.91 -11.61 24.13
N ASP A 233 15.59 -11.22 25.23
CA ASP A 233 14.94 -10.82 26.48
C ASP A 233 14.51 -9.34 26.50
N GLN A 234 14.99 -8.53 25.57
CA GLN A 234 14.64 -7.11 25.38
C GLN A 234 13.46 -6.93 24.44
#